data_47c4bf8fa43b1d2993d0b430d7904138
#
_entry.id   47c4bf8fa43b1d2993d0b430d7904138
#
_cell.length_a   1.000
_cell.length_b   1.000
_cell.length_c   1.000
_cell.angle_alpha   90.00
_cell.angle_beta   90.00
_cell.angle_gamma   90.00
#
_symmetry.space_group_name_H-M   'P 1'
#
loop_
_entity.id
_entity.type
_entity.pdbx_description
1 polymer ?
#
loop_
_entity_poly.entity_id
_entity_poly.type
_entity_poly.pdbx_seq_one_letter_code
_entity_poly.pdbx_strand_id
1 'polypeptide(L)'
;LAFVGTAHSDRFALIQKVYKLIQSQGLKCYFYLYLQNWKLFFWHKFKNPAFRKAHLKDFHYKALAKNELFEVIKKSRTILDIQHPKQSGLTIRTIEMIGARRKLITTNSNIKEYDFYHPANIFIVDRECPVIPDDFFKMDYHQVNSDIYYKYSLDGWLDEIFTTLL
;
A
#
# COMPACT_ATOMS: atom_id res chain seq x y z
N LEU A 1 10.59 -0.88 3.73
CA LEU A 1 9.15 -0.78 3.59
C LEU A 1 8.72 0.67 3.51
N ALA A 2 7.80 1.02 2.60
CA ALA A 2 7.20 2.35 2.59
C ALA A 2 5.67 2.28 2.55
N PHE A 3 5.04 3.33 3.09
CA PHE A 3 3.62 3.63 2.96
C PHE A 3 3.44 5.10 2.62
N VAL A 4 2.62 5.39 1.63
CA VAL A 4 2.18 6.74 1.28
C VAL A 4 0.67 6.72 1.07
N GLY A 5 -0.06 7.45 1.89
CA GLY A 5 -1.52 7.47 1.76
C GLY A 5 -2.20 8.41 2.74
N THR A 6 -3.51 8.61 2.52
CA THR A 6 -4.36 9.43 3.38
C THR A 6 -4.62 8.73 4.71
N ALA A 7 -4.52 9.48 5.80
CA ALA A 7 -4.84 9.01 7.13
C ALA A 7 -6.37 9.04 7.34
N HIS A 8 -7.04 7.95 7.02
CA HIS A 8 -8.47 7.78 7.28
C HIS A 8 -8.77 6.40 7.87
N SER A 9 -9.98 6.21 8.38
CA SER A 9 -10.42 4.94 9.00
C SER A 9 -9.45 4.41 10.07
N ASP A 10 -9.02 3.19 9.95
CA ASP A 10 -8.12 2.46 10.85
C ASP A 10 -6.63 2.52 10.43
N ARG A 11 -6.30 3.17 9.31
CA ARG A 11 -4.94 3.20 8.73
C ARG A 11 -3.88 3.61 9.74
N PHE A 12 -4.15 4.65 10.55
CA PHE A 12 -3.18 5.08 11.55
C PHE A 12 -2.85 3.99 12.54
N ALA A 13 -3.88 3.31 13.10
CA ALA A 13 -3.66 2.25 14.08
C ALA A 13 -2.89 1.07 13.47
N LEU A 14 -3.26 0.64 12.26
CA LEU A 14 -2.57 -0.44 11.57
C LEU A 14 -1.11 -0.09 11.26
N ILE A 15 -0.85 1.13 10.79
CA ILE A 15 0.51 1.61 10.51
C ILE A 15 1.37 1.61 11.79
N GLN A 16 0.82 1.98 12.94
CA GLN A 16 1.54 1.93 14.20
C GLN A 16 1.92 0.49 14.60
N LYS A 17 1.01 -0.47 14.36
CA LYS A 17 1.29 -1.91 14.60
C LYS A 17 2.39 -2.40 13.65
N VAL A 18 2.28 -2.10 12.35
CA VAL A 18 3.28 -2.47 11.35
C VAL A 18 4.63 -1.80 11.62
N TYR A 19 4.65 -0.53 12.03
CA TYR A 19 5.88 0.19 12.40
C TYR A 19 6.65 -0.55 13.48
N LYS A 20 5.97 -0.93 14.57
CA LYS A 20 6.59 -1.67 15.68
C LYS A 20 7.15 -3.01 15.22
N LEU A 21 6.41 -3.73 14.39
CA LEU A 21 6.84 -5.01 13.82
C LEU A 21 8.11 -4.83 12.97
N ILE A 22 8.13 -3.86 12.06
CA ILE A 22 9.28 -3.59 11.19
C ILE A 22 10.52 -3.16 12.00
N GLN A 23 10.31 -2.36 13.04
CA GLN A 23 11.40 -1.96 13.95
C GLN A 23 11.98 -3.16 14.72
N SER A 24 11.13 -4.09 15.19
CA SER A 24 11.61 -5.29 15.90
C SER A 24 12.40 -6.23 14.98
N GLN A 25 12.16 -6.18 13.68
CA GLN A 25 12.90 -6.92 12.63
C GLN A 25 14.16 -6.17 12.16
N GLY A 26 14.48 -4.99 12.72
CA GLY A 26 15.64 -4.20 12.31
C GLY A 26 15.56 -3.59 10.91
N LEU A 27 14.37 -3.56 10.30
CA LEU A 27 14.15 -3.07 8.96
C LEU A 27 13.84 -1.57 8.93
N LYS A 28 14.28 -0.89 7.87
CA LYS A 28 13.98 0.53 7.64
C LYS A 28 12.58 0.69 7.06
N CYS A 29 11.85 1.71 7.53
CA CYS A 29 10.55 2.08 6.97
C CYS A 29 10.41 3.60 6.77
N TYR A 30 9.57 3.96 5.81
CA TYR A 30 9.17 5.32 5.51
C TYR A 30 7.65 5.39 5.43
N PHE A 31 7.01 6.11 6.35
CA PHE A 31 5.55 6.22 6.38
C PHE A 31 5.13 7.68 6.23
N TYR A 32 4.39 7.96 5.17
CA TYR A 32 3.84 9.26 4.84
C TYR A 32 2.33 9.23 4.96
N LEU A 33 1.83 9.67 6.09
CA LEU A 33 0.41 9.79 6.40
C LEU A 33 -0.07 11.20 6.12
N TYR A 34 -0.89 11.35 5.08
CA TYR A 34 -1.43 12.64 4.67
C TYR A 34 -2.77 12.94 5.32
N LEU A 35 -2.92 14.14 5.85
CA LEU A 35 -4.19 14.75 6.23
C LEU A 35 -4.36 16.09 5.52
N GLN A 36 -5.55 16.36 4.99
CA GLN A 36 -5.82 17.59 4.22
C GLN A 36 -5.56 18.87 5.01
N ASN A 37 -5.85 18.87 6.31
CA ASN A 37 -5.56 19.98 7.21
C ASN A 37 -5.52 19.53 8.68
N TRP A 38 -4.93 20.38 9.53
CA TRP A 38 -4.81 20.10 10.96
C TRP A 38 -6.15 20.07 11.71
N LYS A 39 -7.21 20.72 11.22
CA LYS A 39 -8.54 20.68 11.82
C LYS A 39 -9.16 19.28 11.73
N LEU A 40 -8.91 18.56 10.63
CA LEU A 40 -9.31 17.16 10.48
C LEU A 40 -8.66 16.24 11.51
N PHE A 41 -7.44 16.54 11.95
CA PHE A 41 -6.80 15.78 13.02
C PHE A 41 -7.64 15.82 14.31
N PHE A 42 -8.08 16.99 14.77
CA PHE A 42 -8.90 17.12 15.97
C PHE A 42 -10.27 16.46 15.81
N TRP A 43 -10.88 16.60 14.63
CA TRP A 43 -12.14 15.91 14.33
C TRP A 43 -11.99 14.39 14.40
N HIS A 44 -10.95 13.84 13.77
CA HIS A 44 -10.62 12.41 13.85
C HIS A 44 -10.31 11.98 15.27
N LYS A 45 -9.55 12.77 16.03
CA LYS A 45 -9.18 12.46 17.41
C LYS A 45 -10.42 12.36 18.31
N PHE A 46 -11.45 13.15 18.06
CA PHE A 46 -12.71 13.08 18.78
C PHE A 46 -13.58 11.89 18.34
N LYS A 47 -13.72 11.68 17.04
CA LYS A 47 -14.67 10.69 16.48
C LYS A 47 -14.10 9.29 16.28
N ASN A 48 -12.76 9.16 16.10
CA ASN A 48 -12.14 7.90 15.74
C ASN A 48 -11.20 7.41 16.85
N PRO A 49 -11.55 6.32 17.56
CA PRO A 49 -10.70 5.76 18.62
C PRO A 49 -9.26 5.45 18.17
N ALA A 50 -9.06 5.11 16.88
CA ALA A 50 -7.75 4.86 16.31
C ALA A 50 -6.80 6.07 16.40
N PHE A 51 -7.35 7.30 16.43
CA PHE A 51 -6.58 8.55 16.53
C PHE A 51 -6.31 9.02 17.96
N ARG A 52 -6.82 8.35 18.99
CA ARG A 52 -6.66 8.82 20.38
C ARG A 52 -5.20 8.97 20.80
N LYS A 53 -4.33 8.06 20.33
CA LYS A 53 -2.89 8.07 20.61
C LYS A 53 -2.05 8.84 19.58
N ALA A 54 -2.70 9.44 18.57
CA ALA A 54 -2.02 10.18 17.52
C ALA A 54 -1.60 11.58 17.99
N HIS A 55 -0.50 12.08 17.40
CA HIS A 55 -0.01 13.43 17.56
C HIS A 55 0.00 14.16 16.22
N LEU A 56 -0.08 15.49 16.22
CA LEU A 56 -0.03 16.30 14.99
C LEU A 56 1.19 15.99 14.11
N LYS A 57 2.33 15.71 14.75
CA LYS A 57 3.60 15.40 14.09
C LYS A 57 3.62 14.06 13.36
N ASP A 58 2.64 13.18 13.62
CA ASP A 58 2.53 11.88 12.95
C ASP A 58 1.97 12.01 11.52
N PHE A 59 1.55 13.22 11.13
CA PHE A 59 0.89 13.49 9.85
C PHE A 59 1.58 14.58 9.06
N HIS A 60 1.45 14.46 7.76
CA HIS A 60 1.83 15.48 6.79
C HIS A 60 0.58 16.20 6.27
N TYR A 61 0.67 17.51 6.11
CA TYR A 61 -0.46 18.36 5.70
C TYR A 61 -0.29 18.87 4.26
N LYS A 62 0.77 18.43 3.57
CA LYS A 62 0.98 18.63 2.15
C LYS A 62 0.96 17.27 1.48
N ALA A 63 0.20 17.13 0.39
CA ALA A 63 0.26 15.91 -0.41
C ALA A 63 1.62 15.78 -1.08
N LEU A 64 2.14 14.54 -1.17
CA LEU A 64 3.34 14.27 -1.96
C LEU A 64 3.07 14.55 -3.44
N ALA A 65 3.97 15.25 -4.09
CA ALA A 65 3.93 15.40 -5.55
C ALA A 65 4.21 14.05 -6.23
N LYS A 66 3.75 13.88 -7.48
CA LYS A 66 3.89 12.61 -8.23
C LYS A 66 5.35 12.15 -8.33
N ASN A 67 6.27 13.09 -8.59
CA ASN A 67 7.70 12.81 -8.66
C ASN A 67 8.28 12.36 -7.31
N GLU A 68 7.86 12.97 -6.21
CA GLU A 68 8.27 12.56 -4.85
C GLU A 68 7.78 11.16 -4.51
N LEU A 69 6.51 10.86 -4.85
CA LEU A 69 5.93 9.52 -4.69
C LEU A 69 6.71 8.48 -5.52
N PHE A 70 7.05 8.81 -6.76
CA PHE A 70 7.85 7.95 -7.63
C PHE A 70 9.22 7.64 -7.01
N GLU A 71 9.91 8.64 -6.45
CA GLU A 71 11.18 8.45 -5.77
C GLU A 71 11.06 7.56 -4.51
N VAL A 72 9.96 7.68 -3.76
CA VAL A 72 9.70 6.78 -2.62
C VAL A 72 9.53 5.34 -3.10
N ILE A 73 8.74 5.11 -4.15
CA ILE A 73 8.53 3.77 -4.73
C ILE A 73 9.85 3.20 -5.25
N LYS A 74 10.63 4.00 -5.99
CA LYS A 74 11.91 3.60 -6.57
C LYS A 74 12.92 3.17 -5.50
N LYS A 75 12.98 3.87 -4.39
CA LYS A 75 13.88 3.59 -3.26
C LYS A 75 13.39 2.47 -2.34
N SER A 76 12.17 1.99 -2.52
CA SER A 76 11.56 0.99 -1.64
C SER A 76 11.54 -0.39 -2.30
N ARG A 77 11.96 -1.44 -1.57
CA ARG A 77 11.78 -2.83 -2.04
C ARG A 77 10.33 -3.30 -1.91
N THR A 78 9.63 -2.81 -0.91
CA THR A 78 8.27 -3.24 -0.56
C THR A 78 7.42 -2.02 -0.22
N ILE A 79 6.19 -2.03 -0.69
CA ILE A 79 5.18 -1.00 -0.40
C ILE A 79 4.05 -1.62 0.40
N LEU A 80 3.60 -0.91 1.43
CA LEU A 80 2.38 -1.25 2.18
C LEU A 80 1.19 -0.54 1.55
N ASP A 81 0.16 -1.29 1.23
CA ASP A 81 -1.12 -0.78 0.76
C ASP A 81 -2.24 -1.19 1.72
N ILE A 82 -2.88 -0.21 2.30
CA ILE A 82 -4.02 -0.41 3.22
C ILE A 82 -5.25 0.12 2.52
N GLN A 83 -6.05 -0.78 1.95
CA GLN A 83 -7.30 -0.42 1.29
C GLN A 83 -8.33 0.14 2.30
N HIS A 84 -9.34 0.82 1.81
CA HIS A 84 -10.47 1.20 2.65
C HIS A 84 -11.25 -0.07 3.08
N PRO A 85 -11.70 -0.21 4.35
CA PRO A 85 -12.38 -1.44 4.81
C PRO A 85 -13.61 -1.86 4.00
N LYS A 86 -14.27 -0.90 3.33
CA LYS A 86 -15.45 -1.15 2.47
C LYS A 86 -15.11 -1.35 0.99
N GLN A 87 -13.84 -1.36 0.62
CA GLN A 87 -13.40 -1.56 -0.76
C GLN A 87 -13.10 -3.04 -0.98
N SER A 88 -13.70 -3.65 -1.99
CA SER A 88 -13.45 -5.04 -2.40
C SER A 88 -12.46 -5.15 -3.56
N GLY A 89 -12.46 -4.17 -4.47
CA GLY A 89 -11.56 -4.16 -5.63
C GLY A 89 -10.12 -3.78 -5.31
N LEU A 90 -9.26 -3.90 -6.31
CA LEU A 90 -7.87 -3.48 -6.22
C LEU A 90 -7.75 -1.96 -6.01
N THR A 91 -6.71 -1.57 -5.32
CA THR A 91 -6.29 -0.16 -5.29
C THR A 91 -5.40 0.14 -6.50
N ILE A 92 -5.33 1.41 -6.89
CA ILE A 92 -4.37 1.84 -7.91
C ILE A 92 -2.92 1.51 -7.50
N ARG A 93 -2.65 1.47 -6.20
CA ARG A 93 -1.34 1.11 -5.65
C ARG A 93 -0.90 -0.29 -6.07
N THR A 94 -1.83 -1.25 -6.15
CA THR A 94 -1.54 -2.60 -6.61
C THR A 94 -0.99 -2.59 -8.04
N ILE A 95 -1.66 -1.89 -8.96
CA ILE A 95 -1.25 -1.78 -10.36
C ILE A 95 0.10 -1.06 -10.49
N GLU A 96 0.28 0.03 -9.75
CA GLU A 96 1.56 0.75 -9.71
C GLU A 96 2.72 -0.15 -9.24
N MET A 97 2.47 -1.06 -8.29
CA MET A 97 3.52 -1.96 -7.79
C MET A 97 3.87 -3.06 -8.79
N ILE A 98 2.91 -3.58 -9.54
CA ILE A 98 3.16 -4.48 -10.67
C ILE A 98 4.06 -3.77 -11.68
N GLY A 99 3.68 -2.55 -12.11
CA GLY A 99 4.44 -1.74 -13.07
C GLY A 99 5.86 -1.40 -12.59
N ALA A 100 6.01 -1.07 -11.31
CA ALA A 100 7.29 -0.75 -10.70
C ALA A 100 8.14 -1.99 -10.33
N ARG A 101 7.62 -3.20 -10.48
CA ARG A 101 8.22 -4.47 -10.04
C ARG A 101 8.67 -4.39 -8.57
N ARG A 102 7.75 -3.93 -7.71
CA ARG A 102 7.96 -3.83 -6.25
C ARG A 102 7.06 -4.81 -5.50
N LYS A 103 7.58 -5.33 -4.41
CA LYS A 103 6.79 -6.18 -3.52
C LYS A 103 5.68 -5.37 -2.86
N LEU A 104 4.56 -6.02 -2.63
CA LEU A 104 3.38 -5.41 -2.02
C LEU A 104 3.00 -6.15 -0.73
N ILE A 105 2.75 -5.41 0.33
CA ILE A 105 2.03 -5.91 1.50
C ILE A 105 0.67 -5.23 1.47
N THR A 106 -0.40 -6.01 1.46
CA THR A 106 -1.75 -5.45 1.36
C THR A 106 -2.71 -6.06 2.36
N THR A 107 -3.75 -5.32 2.71
CA THR A 107 -4.88 -5.82 3.51
C THR A 107 -6.01 -6.39 2.65
N ASN A 108 -5.85 -6.40 1.32
CA ASN A 108 -6.84 -6.93 0.39
C ASN A 108 -6.64 -8.42 0.16
N SER A 109 -7.51 -9.27 0.73
CA SER A 109 -7.46 -10.72 0.55
C SER A 109 -7.85 -11.17 -0.86
N ASN A 110 -8.71 -10.40 -1.56
CA ASN A 110 -9.20 -10.75 -2.89
C ASN A 110 -8.10 -10.65 -3.97
N ILE A 111 -6.94 -10.09 -3.63
CA ILE A 111 -5.80 -10.03 -4.54
C ILE A 111 -5.31 -11.41 -5.00
N LYS A 112 -5.63 -12.47 -4.23
CA LYS A 112 -5.30 -13.85 -4.59
C LYS A 112 -6.03 -14.37 -5.83
N GLU A 113 -7.15 -13.75 -6.18
CA GLU A 113 -7.98 -14.14 -7.33
C GLU A 113 -7.42 -13.65 -8.67
N TYR A 114 -6.38 -12.82 -8.62
CA TYR A 114 -5.78 -12.21 -9.81
C TYR A 114 -4.57 -13.01 -10.32
N ASP A 115 -4.43 -13.10 -11.64
CA ASP A 115 -3.42 -13.88 -12.35
C ASP A 115 -1.96 -13.40 -12.12
N PHE A 116 -1.77 -12.15 -11.67
CA PHE A 116 -0.46 -11.63 -11.26
C PHE A 116 -0.05 -11.99 -9.83
N TYR A 117 -0.95 -12.62 -9.06
CA TYR A 117 -0.63 -12.94 -7.67
C TYR A 117 0.50 -13.96 -7.57
N HIS A 118 1.53 -13.61 -6.80
CA HIS A 118 2.60 -14.52 -6.42
C HIS A 118 3.02 -14.25 -4.97
N PRO A 119 3.14 -15.28 -4.10
CA PRO A 119 3.42 -15.09 -2.67
C PRO A 119 4.80 -14.48 -2.38
N ALA A 120 5.77 -14.59 -3.29
CA ALA A 120 7.05 -13.90 -3.17
C ALA A 120 6.93 -12.38 -3.40
N ASN A 121 5.92 -11.95 -4.17
CA ASN A 121 5.70 -10.54 -4.53
C ASN A 121 4.66 -9.86 -3.62
N ILE A 122 3.64 -10.61 -3.20
CA ILE A 122 2.46 -10.05 -2.54
C ILE A 122 2.20 -10.81 -1.24
N PHE A 123 2.22 -10.08 -0.13
CA PHE A 123 1.88 -10.61 1.18
C PHE A 123 0.57 -9.97 1.67
N ILE A 124 -0.38 -10.80 2.11
CA ILE A 124 -1.63 -10.34 2.68
C ILE A 124 -1.48 -10.29 4.18
N VAL A 125 -1.61 -9.10 4.74
CA VAL A 125 -1.48 -8.86 6.17
C VAL A 125 -2.86 -8.73 6.82
N ASP A 126 -3.02 -9.38 7.96
CA ASP A 126 -4.23 -9.21 8.77
C ASP A 126 -4.30 -7.80 9.36
N ARG A 127 -5.49 -7.22 9.31
CA ARG A 127 -5.75 -5.84 9.72
C ARG A 127 -5.72 -5.67 11.24
N GLU A 128 -6.20 -6.65 11.96
CA GLU A 128 -6.28 -6.59 13.42
C GLU A 128 -5.00 -7.04 14.10
N CYS A 129 -4.38 -8.09 13.56
CA CYS A 129 -3.16 -8.68 14.10
C CYS A 129 -2.09 -8.83 12.99
N PRO A 130 -1.45 -7.72 12.56
CA PRO A 130 -0.48 -7.78 11.46
C PRO A 130 0.76 -8.57 11.87
N VAL A 131 1.01 -9.66 11.14
CA VAL A 131 2.22 -10.46 11.23
C VAL A 131 2.81 -10.54 9.81
N ILE A 132 4.08 -10.21 9.67
CA ILE A 132 4.79 -10.26 8.40
C ILE A 132 6.07 -11.05 8.64
N PRO A 133 6.23 -12.24 8.03
CA PRO A 133 7.43 -13.05 8.21
C PRO A 133 8.68 -12.35 7.66
N ASP A 134 9.80 -12.47 8.35
CA ASP A 134 11.10 -11.94 7.89
C ASP A 134 11.48 -12.47 6.53
N ASP A 135 11.14 -13.74 6.25
CA ASP A 135 11.46 -14.40 5.00
C ASP A 135 10.78 -13.74 3.80
N PHE A 136 9.60 -13.13 3.99
CA PHE A 136 8.98 -12.35 2.92
C PHE A 136 9.91 -11.23 2.44
N PHE A 137 10.59 -10.53 3.33
CA PHE A 137 11.50 -9.43 2.95
C PHE A 137 12.81 -9.93 2.31
N LYS A 138 13.22 -11.18 2.59
CA LYS A 138 14.44 -11.80 2.04
C LYS A 138 14.23 -12.38 0.65
N MET A 139 13.02 -12.90 0.35
CA MET A 139 12.70 -13.44 -0.97
C MET A 139 12.91 -12.39 -2.07
N ASP A 140 13.49 -12.81 -3.19
CA ASP A 140 13.60 -11.96 -4.37
C ASP A 140 12.23 -11.76 -5.04
N TYR A 141 12.13 -10.72 -5.86
CA TYR A 141 10.94 -10.45 -6.65
C TYR A 141 10.80 -11.50 -7.75
N HIS A 142 9.69 -12.19 -7.79
CA HIS A 142 9.35 -13.13 -8.87
C HIS A 142 8.87 -12.33 -10.08
N GLN A 143 9.49 -12.54 -11.25
CA GLN A 143 9.10 -11.82 -12.47
C GLN A 143 7.70 -12.24 -12.91
N VAL A 144 6.83 -11.26 -13.08
CA VAL A 144 5.50 -11.47 -13.64
C VAL A 144 5.64 -11.78 -15.13
N ASN A 145 4.86 -12.74 -15.64
CA ASN A 145 4.82 -13.08 -17.05
C ASN A 145 4.54 -11.83 -17.90
N SER A 146 5.17 -11.74 -19.10
CA SER A 146 5.05 -10.57 -19.98
C SER A 146 3.62 -10.26 -20.38
N ASP A 147 2.82 -11.28 -20.65
CA ASP A 147 1.43 -11.10 -21.11
C ASP A 147 0.55 -10.59 -19.97
N ILE A 148 0.76 -11.14 -18.76
CA ILE A 148 0.10 -10.64 -17.55
C ILE A 148 0.55 -9.21 -17.24
N TYR A 149 1.85 -8.93 -17.34
CA TYR A 149 2.38 -7.58 -17.13
C TYR A 149 1.77 -6.56 -18.11
N TYR A 150 1.66 -6.94 -19.40
CA TYR A 150 1.01 -6.13 -20.45
C TYR A 150 -0.47 -5.89 -20.15
N LYS A 151 -1.22 -6.95 -19.82
CA LYS A 151 -2.65 -6.88 -19.46
C LYS A 151 -2.96 -5.81 -18.40
N TYR A 152 -2.07 -5.64 -17.41
CA TYR A 152 -2.23 -4.62 -16.34
C TYR A 152 -1.51 -3.30 -16.63
N SER A 153 -0.99 -3.10 -17.84
CA SER A 153 -0.48 -1.82 -18.32
C SER A 153 -1.62 -0.92 -18.84
N LEU A 154 -1.31 0.36 -19.02
CA LEU A 154 -2.26 1.28 -19.65
C LEU A 154 -2.60 0.83 -21.10
N ASP A 155 -1.58 0.42 -21.84
CA ASP A 155 -1.75 -0.02 -23.24
C ASP A 155 -2.62 -1.27 -23.32
N GLY A 156 -2.35 -2.29 -22.50
CA GLY A 156 -3.16 -3.51 -22.44
C GLY A 156 -4.61 -3.24 -22.02
N TRP A 157 -4.83 -2.33 -21.08
CA TRP A 157 -6.17 -1.91 -20.68
C TRP A 157 -6.92 -1.19 -21.82
N LEU A 158 -6.24 -0.31 -22.55
CA LEU A 158 -6.82 0.36 -23.72
C LEU A 158 -7.15 -0.64 -24.83
N ASP A 159 -6.25 -1.57 -25.13
CA ASP A 159 -6.48 -2.61 -26.12
C ASP A 159 -7.71 -3.46 -25.78
N GLU A 160 -7.88 -3.86 -24.53
CA GLU A 160 -9.05 -4.62 -24.08
C GLU A 160 -10.35 -3.84 -24.30
N ILE A 161 -10.39 -2.54 -23.97
CA ILE A 161 -11.56 -1.69 -24.19
C ILE A 161 -11.90 -1.60 -25.68
N PHE A 162 -10.91 -1.27 -26.51
CA PHE A 162 -11.17 -1.04 -27.94
C PHE A 162 -11.46 -2.33 -28.71
N THR A 163 -10.87 -3.46 -28.31
CA THR A 163 -11.18 -4.76 -28.94
C THR A 163 -12.58 -5.26 -28.56
N THR A 164 -13.07 -4.94 -27.37
CA THR A 164 -14.41 -5.34 -26.92
C THR A 164 -15.51 -4.48 -27.51
N LEU A 165 -15.19 -3.27 -27.99
CA LEU A 165 -16.16 -2.32 -28.58
C LEU A 165 -16.29 -2.47 -30.14
N LEU A 166 -15.45 -3.27 -30.79
CA LEU A 166 -15.48 -3.60 -32.20
C LEU A 166 -16.07 -4.98 -32.42
#